data_6adee523bb7d2d9bf5b1f754101cc3f3
#
_entry.id   6adee523bb7d2d9bf5b1f754101cc3f3
#
_cell.length_a   1.000
_cell.length_b   1.000
_cell.length_c   1.000
_cell.angle_alpha   90.00
_cell.angle_beta   90.00
_cell.angle_gamma   90.00
#
_symmetry.space_group_name_H-M   'P 1'
#
loop_
_entity.id
_entity.type
_entity.pdbx_description
1 polymer ?
#
loop_
_entity_poly.entity_id
_entity_poly.type
_entity_poly.pdbx_seq_one_letter_code
_entity_poly.pdbx_strand_id
1 'polypeptide(L)'
;MNQMLSVVLNRQEDTLLRLTGLCYRRGVPIESLAFSSSDQAGRVCVQAVLRCEYSVAAQLQRHVAKLVDVVSAEIAPNYERGIA
;
A
#
# COMPACT_ATOMS: atom_id res chain seq x y z
N MET A 1 -11.08 -1.71 -11.78
CA MET A 1 -10.73 -2.85 -10.97
C MET A 1 -9.86 -2.42 -9.81
N ASN A 2 -10.02 -3.05 -8.68
CA ASN A 2 -9.28 -2.63 -7.49
C ASN A 2 -8.19 -3.62 -7.14
N GLN A 3 -7.12 -3.11 -6.59
CA GLN A 3 -5.99 -3.92 -6.14
C GLN A 3 -5.71 -3.60 -4.68
N MET A 4 -5.24 -4.58 -3.94
CA MET A 4 -4.88 -4.38 -2.55
C MET A 4 -3.37 -4.32 -2.43
N LEU A 5 -2.86 -3.22 -1.92
CA LEU A 5 -1.44 -3.07 -1.64
C LEU A 5 -1.24 -3.23 -0.15
N SER A 6 -0.46 -4.23 0.25
CA SER A 6 -0.18 -4.48 1.65
C SER A 6 1.27 -4.16 1.90
N VAL A 7 1.55 -3.29 2.82
CA VAL A 7 2.89 -2.81 3.10
C VAL A 7 3.18 -2.97 4.57
N VAL A 8 4.32 -3.55 4.91
CA VAL A 8 4.81 -3.57 6.27
C VAL A 8 5.97 -2.59 6.32
N LEU A 9 5.90 -1.64 7.20
CA LEU A 9 6.93 -0.61 7.28
C LEU A 9 7.33 -0.35 8.72
N ASN A 10 8.52 0.19 8.89
CA ASN A 10 8.95 0.63 10.19
C ASN A 10 8.20 1.90 10.53
N ARG A 11 7.94 2.09 11.82
CA ARG A 11 7.09 3.18 12.24
C ARG A 11 7.78 4.51 12.05
N GLN A 12 7.52 5.15 10.93
CA GLN A 12 8.05 6.45 10.59
C GLN A 12 6.96 7.24 9.96
N GLU A 13 6.70 8.42 10.45
CA GLU A 13 5.58 9.20 9.96
C GLU A 13 5.74 9.62 8.52
N ASP A 14 6.91 9.98 8.09
CA ASP A 14 7.08 10.46 6.73
C ASP A 14 7.05 9.32 5.72
N THR A 15 7.23 8.07 6.11
CA THR A 15 7.11 6.97 5.19
C THR A 15 5.70 6.88 4.65
N LEU A 16 4.71 7.10 5.50
CA LEU A 16 3.33 7.08 5.07
C LEU A 16 3.05 8.22 4.09
N LEU A 17 3.61 9.40 4.35
CA LEU A 17 3.45 10.53 3.44
C LEU A 17 4.09 10.22 2.09
N ARG A 18 5.22 9.55 2.08
CA ARG A 18 5.88 9.18 0.83
C ARG A 18 5.07 8.16 0.06
N LEU A 19 4.46 7.21 0.77
CA LEU A 19 3.64 6.20 0.13
C LEU A 19 2.42 6.84 -0.53
N THR A 20 1.71 7.68 0.17
CA THR A 20 0.52 8.32 -0.39
C THR A 20 0.91 9.31 -1.49
N GLY A 21 2.03 10.00 -1.32
CA GLY A 21 2.52 10.91 -2.35
C GLY A 21 2.92 10.19 -3.63
N LEU A 22 3.46 8.99 -3.49
CA LEU A 22 3.82 8.19 -4.64
C LEU A 22 2.57 7.77 -5.42
N CYS A 23 1.53 7.35 -4.71
CA CYS A 23 0.26 7.02 -5.35
C CYS A 23 -0.31 8.23 -6.07
N TYR A 24 -0.25 9.39 -5.41
CA TYR A 24 -0.79 10.61 -5.99
C TYR A 24 -0.04 10.99 -7.27
N ARG A 25 1.29 10.91 -7.25
CA ARG A 25 2.07 11.29 -8.43
C ARG A 25 1.83 10.35 -9.60
N ARG A 26 1.47 9.11 -9.33
CA ARG A 26 1.18 8.17 -10.39
C ARG A 26 -0.27 8.19 -10.83
N GLY A 27 -1.07 9.06 -10.23
CA GLY A 27 -2.46 9.16 -10.59
C GLY A 27 -3.29 7.95 -10.19
N VAL A 28 -2.90 7.28 -9.11
CA VAL A 28 -3.59 6.09 -8.63
C VAL A 28 -4.47 6.47 -7.47
N PRO A 29 -5.81 6.43 -7.61
CA PRO A 29 -6.69 6.78 -6.51
C PRO A 29 -6.66 5.72 -5.42
N ILE A 30 -6.65 6.16 -4.18
CA ILE A 30 -6.71 5.26 -3.04
C ILE A 30 -8.15 5.22 -2.58
N GLU A 31 -8.78 4.05 -2.68
CA GLU A 31 -10.19 3.90 -2.28
C GLU A 31 -10.32 3.74 -0.78
N SER A 32 -9.41 3.08 -0.14
CA SER A 32 -9.44 2.95 1.30
C SER A 32 -8.03 2.71 1.82
N LEU A 33 -7.82 3.03 3.07
CA LEU A 33 -6.52 2.93 3.67
C LEU A 33 -6.73 2.48 5.13
N ALA A 34 -6.08 1.42 5.51
CA ALA A 34 -6.22 0.89 6.87
C ALA A 34 -4.85 0.63 7.46
N PHE A 35 -4.73 0.92 8.75
CA PHE A 35 -3.50 0.70 9.47
C PHE A 35 -3.74 -0.30 10.56
N SER A 36 -2.76 -1.14 10.82
CA SER A 36 -2.84 -2.03 11.97
C SER A 36 -1.42 -2.23 12.51
N SER A 37 -1.33 -2.57 13.77
CA SER A 37 -0.04 -2.85 14.37
C SER A 37 0.43 -4.19 13.89
N SER A 38 1.71 -4.28 13.60
CA SER A 38 2.31 -5.55 13.26
C SER A 38 2.61 -6.32 14.56
N ASP A 39 2.79 -7.63 14.43
CA ASP A 39 3.18 -8.43 15.58
C ASP A 39 4.57 -8.02 16.07
N GLN A 40 5.37 -7.42 15.25
CA GLN A 40 6.70 -7.02 15.65
C GLN A 40 6.71 -5.59 16.09
N ALA A 41 7.35 -5.32 17.17
CA ALA A 41 7.39 -3.97 17.75
C ALA A 41 8.01 -3.01 16.76
N GLY A 42 7.45 -1.82 16.69
CA GLY A 42 7.99 -0.78 15.85
C GLY A 42 7.57 -0.88 14.39
N ARG A 43 6.72 -1.85 14.05
CA ARG A 43 6.27 -2.01 12.66
C ARG A 43 4.77 -1.80 12.54
N VAL A 44 4.36 -1.35 11.37
CA VAL A 44 2.97 -1.07 11.08
C VAL A 44 2.61 -1.72 9.76
N CYS A 45 1.44 -2.30 9.68
CA CYS A 45 0.91 -2.83 8.43
C CYS A 45 -0.07 -1.82 7.87
N VAL A 46 0.08 -1.50 6.59
CA VAL A 46 -0.82 -0.59 5.90
C VAL A 46 -1.44 -1.36 4.76
N GLN A 47 -2.75 -1.32 4.66
CA GLN A 47 -3.45 -1.93 3.54
C GLN A 47 -4.19 -0.85 2.79
N ALA A 48 -3.88 -0.71 1.53
CA ALA A 48 -4.49 0.32 0.69
C ALA A 48 -5.20 -0.36 -0.47
N VAL A 49 -6.44 0.01 -0.69
CA VAL A 49 -7.18 -0.46 -1.85
C VAL A 49 -7.02 0.61 -2.92
N LEU A 50 -6.41 0.23 -4.04
CA LEU A 50 -6.09 1.15 -5.12
C LEU A 50 -7.00 0.88 -6.30
N ARG A 51 -7.50 1.94 -6.91
CA ARG A 51 -8.36 1.79 -8.08
C ARG A 51 -7.49 1.88 -9.31
N CYS A 52 -7.02 0.77 -9.80
CA CYS A 52 -6.18 0.72 -10.99
C CYS A 52 -6.07 -0.70 -11.48
N GLU A 53 -5.45 -0.86 -12.64
CA GLU A 53 -5.21 -2.19 -13.16
C GLU A 53 -4.02 -2.81 -12.46
N TYR A 54 -3.96 -4.11 -12.50
CA TYR A 54 -2.92 -4.83 -11.77
C TYR A 54 -1.52 -4.43 -12.23
N SER A 55 -1.32 -4.22 -13.53
CA SER A 55 -0.01 -3.85 -14.04
C SER A 55 0.48 -2.52 -13.46
N VAL A 56 -0.43 -1.58 -13.28
CA VAL A 56 -0.09 -0.29 -12.69
C VAL A 56 0.25 -0.47 -11.22
N ALA A 57 -0.56 -1.27 -10.51
CA ALA A 57 -0.32 -1.51 -9.10
C ALA A 57 0.99 -2.27 -8.90
N ALA A 58 1.33 -3.20 -9.78
CA ALA A 58 2.57 -3.94 -9.67
C ALA A 58 3.79 -3.02 -9.83
N GLN A 59 3.71 -2.04 -10.74
CA GLN A 59 4.78 -1.07 -10.86
C GLN A 59 4.89 -0.21 -9.62
N LEU A 60 3.76 0.21 -9.08
CA LEU A 60 3.74 1.01 -7.88
C LEU A 60 4.33 0.23 -6.71
N GLN A 61 3.98 -1.04 -6.59
CA GLN A 61 4.49 -1.89 -5.54
C GLN A 61 6.02 -1.97 -5.57
N ARG A 62 6.61 -2.05 -6.77
CA ARG A 62 8.06 -2.09 -6.87
C ARG A 62 8.71 -0.81 -6.40
N HIS A 63 8.07 0.33 -6.66
CA HIS A 63 8.61 1.61 -6.18
C HIS A 63 8.45 1.73 -4.66
N VAL A 64 7.32 1.28 -4.14
CA VAL A 64 7.08 1.32 -2.69
C VAL A 64 8.10 0.45 -1.97
N ALA A 65 8.41 -0.72 -2.53
CA ALA A 65 9.34 -1.64 -1.88
C ALA A 65 10.74 -1.06 -1.76
N LYS A 66 11.06 -0.01 -2.53
CA LYS A 66 12.37 0.62 -2.46
C LYS A 66 12.45 1.76 -1.46
N LEU A 67 11.34 2.13 -0.85
CA LEU A 67 11.39 3.20 0.16
C LEU A 67 12.13 2.69 1.39
N VAL A 68 12.87 3.60 2.00
CA VAL A 68 13.81 3.25 3.05
C VAL A 68 13.21 2.47 4.21
N ASP A 69 12.07 2.85 4.69
CA ASP A 69 11.50 2.23 5.87
C ASP A 69 10.49 1.14 5.57
N VAL A 70 10.41 0.71 4.32
CA VAL A 70 9.47 -0.33 3.93
C VAL A 70 10.16 -1.68 4.10
N VAL A 71 9.55 -2.56 4.89
CA VAL A 71 10.06 -3.89 5.12
C VAL A 71 9.62 -4.82 4.00
N SER A 72 8.36 -4.73 3.60
CA SER A 72 7.85 -5.53 2.50
C SER A 72 6.64 -4.83 1.89
N ALA A 73 6.39 -5.12 0.63
CA ALA A 73 5.22 -4.59 -0.06
C ALA A 73 4.71 -5.67 -1.01
N GLU A 74 3.43 -5.96 -0.94
CA GLU A 74 2.81 -7.00 -1.75
C GLU A 74 1.55 -6.47 -2.39
N ILE A 75 1.21 -6.99 -3.55
CA ILE A 75 0.03 -6.53 -4.27
C ILE A 75 -0.77 -7.76 -4.69
N ALA A 76 -2.08 -7.65 -4.61
CA ALA A 76 -3.00 -8.70 -5.04
C ALA A 76 -4.29 -8.10 -5.52
N PRO A 77 -5.01 -8.74 -6.40
CA PRO A 77 -6.31 -8.24 -6.81
C PRO A 77 -7.25 -8.19 -5.60
N ASN A 78 -8.03 -7.14 -5.52
CA ASN A 78 -9.01 -7.01 -4.46
C ASN A 78 -10.38 -7.27 -5.04
N TYR A 79 -10.89 -8.46 -4.77
CA TYR A 79 -12.17 -8.79 -5.29
C TYR A 79 -13.19 -8.32 -4.32
N GLU A 80 -13.80 -7.29 -4.49
CA GLU A 80 -14.70 -6.74 -3.67
C GLU A 80 -15.73 -7.60 -3.20
N ARG A 81 -16.00 -8.56 -3.33
CA ARG A 81 -16.83 -9.40 -2.90
C ARG A 81 -17.81 -8.97 -2.12
N GLY A 82 -18.18 -8.35 -2.30
CA GLY A 82 -19.26 -8.08 -1.69
C GLY A 82 -19.13 -7.88 -0.30
N ILE A 83 -18.67 -7.75 -0.03
CA ILE A 83 -18.49 -7.63 1.01
C ILE A 83 -18.97 -7.11 1.58
N ALA A 84 -19.15 -6.95 1.37
CA ALA A 84 -19.71 -6.61 1.82
C ALA A 84 -19.86 -6.52 2.24
#